data_fcdb15669812805c02fb8a52fddc76fe
#
_entry.id   fcdb15669812805c02fb8a52fddc76fe
#
_cell.length_a   1.000
_cell.length_b   1.000
_cell.length_c   1.000
_cell.angle_alpha   90.00
_cell.angle_beta   90.00
_cell.angle_gamma   90.00
#
_symmetry.space_group_name_H-M   'P 1'
#
loop_
_entity.id
_entity.type
_entity.pdbx_description
1 polymer ?
#
loop_
_entity_poly.entity_id
_entity_poly.type
_entity_poly.pdbx_seq_one_letter_code
_entity_poly.pdbx_strand_id
1 'polypeptide(L)' 'MAFLPEREAMVLQLYFVEELNLEEIGEVLGVGAARICQIKKAALAKLKTRLGGWED' A
#
# COMPACT_ATOMS: atom_id res chain seq x y z
N MET A 1 4.46 16.64 3.06
CA MET A 1 3.26 16.17 2.59
C MET A 1 3.39 14.95 1.74
N ALA A 2 2.62 13.98 1.96
CA ALA A 2 2.71 12.75 1.22
C ALA A 2 2.05 12.92 -0.15
N PHE A 3 2.60 12.27 -1.17
CA PHE A 3 1.96 12.26 -2.46
C PHE A 3 1.04 11.08 -2.62
N LEU A 4 0.87 10.28 -1.58
CA LEU A 4 -0.07 9.18 -1.56
C LEU A 4 -1.24 9.52 -0.65
N PRO A 5 -2.45 9.05 -0.99
CA PRO A 5 -3.55 9.16 -0.03
C PRO A 5 -3.17 8.47 1.28
N GLU A 6 -3.76 8.98 2.34
CA GLU A 6 -3.43 8.46 3.65
C GLU A 6 -3.65 6.94 3.74
N ARG A 7 -4.74 6.46 3.15
CA ARG A 7 -5.05 5.04 3.22
C ARG A 7 -3.98 4.20 2.51
N GLU A 8 -3.52 4.68 1.36
CA GLU A 8 -2.50 3.95 0.63
C GLU A 8 -1.18 3.94 1.38
N ALA A 9 -0.83 5.06 1.97
CA ALA A 9 0.40 5.13 2.75
C ALA A 9 0.32 4.19 3.95
N MET A 10 -0.84 4.13 4.58
CA MET A 10 -1.01 3.27 5.74
C MET A 10 -0.90 1.79 5.35
N VAL A 11 -1.47 1.42 4.21
CA VAL A 11 -1.38 0.04 3.75
C VAL A 11 0.09 -0.34 3.54
N LEU A 12 0.85 0.53 2.89
CA LEU A 12 2.25 0.22 2.65
C LEU A 12 3.02 0.13 3.94
N GLN A 13 2.74 1.00 4.88
CA GLN A 13 3.43 0.95 6.16
C GLN A 13 3.13 -0.34 6.90
N LEU A 14 1.87 -0.74 6.95
CA LEU A 14 1.52 -1.97 7.63
C LEU A 14 2.13 -3.18 6.95
N TYR A 15 2.21 -3.14 5.64
CA TYR A 15 2.72 -4.27 4.89
C TYR A 15 4.24 -4.40 5.01
N PHE A 16 4.96 -3.30 4.88
CA PHE A 16 6.42 -3.35 4.84
C PHE A 16 7.08 -3.13 6.19
N VAL A 17 6.51 -2.26 7.01
CA VAL A 17 7.12 -1.95 8.30
C VAL A 17 6.65 -2.94 9.36
N GLU A 18 5.33 -3.15 9.44
CA GLU A 18 4.76 -4.04 10.44
C GLU A 18 4.76 -5.49 9.96
N GLU A 19 4.97 -5.71 8.67
CA GLU A 19 5.05 -7.05 8.09
C GLU A 19 3.75 -7.83 8.25
N LEU A 20 2.63 -7.13 8.15
CA LEU A 20 1.32 -7.77 8.19
C LEU A 20 0.97 -8.29 6.80
N ASN A 21 0.19 -9.37 6.76
CA ASN A 21 -0.28 -9.83 5.46
C ASN A 21 -1.53 -9.05 5.07
N LEU A 22 -2.01 -9.28 3.84
CA LEU A 22 -3.12 -8.49 3.33
C LEU A 22 -4.39 -8.67 4.14
N GLU A 23 -4.63 -9.87 4.63
CA GLU A 23 -5.81 -10.11 5.44
C GLU A 23 -5.73 -9.36 6.76
N GLU A 24 -4.56 -9.36 7.37
CA GLU A 24 -4.39 -8.65 8.63
C GLU A 24 -4.57 -7.15 8.43
N ILE A 25 -4.01 -6.62 7.35
CA ILE A 25 -4.18 -5.20 7.07
C ILE A 25 -5.65 -4.89 6.85
N GLY A 26 -6.35 -5.79 6.14
CA GLY A 26 -7.76 -5.59 5.91
C GLY A 26 -8.55 -5.52 7.21
N GLU A 27 -8.19 -6.35 8.17
CA GLU A 27 -8.86 -6.31 9.46
C GLU A 27 -8.59 -5.00 10.19
N VAL A 28 -7.35 -4.54 10.13
CA VAL A 28 -7.01 -3.28 10.79
C VAL A 28 -7.79 -2.12 10.21
N LEU A 29 -7.91 -2.09 8.89
CA LEU A 29 -8.55 -0.97 8.21
C LEU A 29 -10.04 -1.18 7.96
N GLY A 30 -10.55 -2.37 8.23
CA GLY A 30 -11.96 -2.64 8.03
C GLY A 30 -12.36 -2.84 6.58
N VAL A 31 -11.47 -3.35 5.76
CA VAL A 31 -11.76 -3.62 4.36
C VAL A 31 -11.30 -5.02 4.01
N GLY A 32 -11.76 -5.52 2.87
CA GLY A 32 -11.40 -6.86 2.46
C GLY A 32 -9.98 -6.97 1.95
N ALA A 33 -9.42 -8.18 1.98
CA ALA A 33 -8.06 -8.40 1.51
C ALA A 33 -7.92 -8.06 0.03
N ALA A 34 -8.95 -8.34 -0.77
CA ALA A 34 -8.89 -8.00 -2.19
C ALA A 34 -8.75 -6.49 -2.38
N ARG A 35 -9.46 -5.73 -1.57
CA ARG A 35 -9.37 -4.29 -1.64
C ARG A 35 -7.97 -3.82 -1.24
N ILE A 36 -7.42 -4.44 -0.19
CA ILE A 36 -6.08 -4.09 0.25
C ILE A 36 -5.07 -4.38 -0.86
N CYS A 37 -5.24 -5.49 -1.55
CA CYS A 37 -4.36 -5.82 -2.66
C CYS A 37 -4.40 -4.74 -3.74
N GLN A 38 -5.61 -4.27 -4.07
CA GLN A 38 -5.75 -3.21 -5.06
C GLN A 38 -5.10 -1.93 -4.59
N ILE A 39 -5.29 -1.58 -3.32
CA ILE A 39 -4.69 -0.37 -2.78
C ILE A 39 -3.17 -0.48 -2.82
N LYS A 40 -2.64 -1.64 -2.45
CA LYS A 40 -1.21 -1.83 -2.46
C LYS A 40 -0.65 -1.68 -3.88
N LYS A 41 -1.30 -2.30 -4.85
CA LYS A 41 -0.84 -2.20 -6.21
C LYS A 41 -0.87 -0.76 -6.73
N ALA A 42 -1.93 -0.04 -6.41
CA ALA A 42 -2.03 1.35 -6.83
C ALA A 42 -0.93 2.19 -6.20
N ALA A 43 -0.68 1.97 -4.92
CA ALA A 43 0.35 2.73 -4.22
C ALA A 43 1.73 2.45 -4.79
N LEU A 44 2.02 1.17 -5.05
CA LEU A 44 3.31 0.82 -5.60
C LEU A 44 3.48 1.37 -7.01
N ALA A 45 2.41 1.40 -7.80
CA ALA A 45 2.49 1.98 -9.13
C ALA A 45 2.82 3.47 -9.06
N LYS A 46 2.23 4.16 -8.11
CA LYS A 46 2.52 5.58 -7.94
C LYS A 46 3.97 5.81 -7.52
N LEU A 47 4.46 4.98 -6.62
CA LEU A 47 5.85 5.10 -6.19
C LEU A 47 6.80 4.83 -7.34
N LYS A 48 6.49 3.81 -8.12
CA LYS A 48 7.33 3.44 -9.23
C LYS A 48 7.41 4.58 -10.25
N THR A 49 6.27 5.18 -10.55
CA THR A 49 6.24 6.31 -11.48
C THR A 49 7.02 7.47 -10.91
N ARG A 50 6.84 7.73 -9.62
CA ARG A 50 7.49 8.86 -8.98
C ARG A 50 9.00 8.71 -8.96
N LEU A 51 9.47 7.50 -8.72
CA LEU A 51 10.89 7.24 -8.61
C LEU A 51 11.55 7.02 -9.96
N GLY A 52 10.76 6.90 -11.01
CA GLY A 52 11.32 6.88 -12.35
C GLY A 52 12.11 5.62 -12.67
N GLY A 53 11.45 4.51 -12.82
CA GLY A 53 12.12 3.31 -13.29
C GLY A 53 13.09 2.68 -12.32
N TRP A 54 12.96 2.98 -11.05
CA TRP A 54 13.89 2.41 -10.06
C TRP A 54 13.86 0.90 -10.08
N GLU A 55 12.87 0.34 -10.67
CA GLU A 55 12.71 -1.07 -10.64
C GLU A 55 13.12 -1.72 -11.92
N ASP A 56 13.55 -0.97 -12.77
CA ASP A 56 13.94 -1.36 -14.03
C ASP A 56 12.96 -2.03 -14.78
#